data_5e14578edc72bdc77cda32130ea52fe1
#
_entry.id   5e14578edc72bdc77cda32130ea52fe1
#
_cell.length_a   1.000
_cell.length_b   1.000
_cell.length_c   1.000
_cell.angle_alpha   90.00
_cell.angle_beta   90.00
_cell.angle_gamma   90.00
#
_symmetry.space_group_name_H-M   'P 1'
#
loop_
_entity.id
_entity.type
_entity.pdbx_description
1 polymer ?
#
loop_
_entity_poly.entity_id
_entity_poly.type
_entity_poly.pdbx_seq_one_letter_code
_entity_poly.pdbx_strand_id
1 'polypeptide(L)'
;MRRVGIDPAQVCAGSTSSRLTPVSARLVVLVSGSGTNLQAVLDACTDPAYGAAVVAVGADRDGIVGLERAERAGVPTFVERVKDHPDRAAWDAAVTAAVAAHEPDLVVLAGFMKLVGPDFLAAFGGRTVNTHPALSPSFPGMHGPRDALAYGVKVTGCTLFVVDEGVDTGVIVAQTAVPVADDDTEDSLHERIKVAERSMLVDTVGRMAREGYAVEGRRVRFGTGPRAH
;
A
#
# COMPACT_ATOMS: atom_id res chain seq x y z
N MET A 1 25.41 -68.73 -25.42
CA MET A 1 24.38 -67.98 -24.75
C MET A 1 24.93 -67.38 -23.44
N ARG A 2 25.32 -66.12 -23.45
CA ARG A 2 25.79 -65.42 -22.26
C ARG A 2 24.67 -64.40 -21.84
N ARG A 3 24.13 -64.62 -20.67
CA ARG A 3 23.21 -63.66 -20.08
C ARG A 3 24.01 -62.50 -19.46
N VAL A 4 23.72 -61.27 -19.88
CA VAL A 4 24.23 -60.03 -19.28
C VAL A 4 23.24 -59.66 -18.20
N GLY A 5 23.70 -59.68 -16.94
CA GLY A 5 22.93 -59.18 -15.80
C GLY A 5 22.99 -57.67 -15.76
N ILE A 6 21.84 -57.04 -15.65
CA ILE A 6 21.72 -55.59 -15.41
C ILE A 6 21.60 -55.40 -13.88
N ASP A 7 22.54 -54.64 -13.34
CA ASP A 7 22.60 -54.26 -11.93
C ASP A 7 21.53 -53.18 -11.62
N PRO A 8 20.62 -53.34 -10.62
CA PRO A 8 19.55 -52.38 -10.34
C PRO A 8 19.96 -51.26 -9.38
N ALA A 9 21.23 -50.93 -9.22
CA ALA A 9 21.69 -49.98 -8.19
C ALA A 9 22.15 -48.61 -8.72
N GLN A 10 21.59 -48.08 -9.81
CA GLN A 10 21.90 -46.71 -10.29
C GLN A 10 20.67 -45.96 -10.76
N VAL A 11 19.71 -45.67 -9.84
CA VAL A 11 18.70 -44.62 -10.04
C VAL A 11 18.55 -43.88 -8.73
N CYS A 12 19.49 -43.01 -8.43
CA CYS A 12 19.32 -41.91 -7.52
C CYS A 12 19.85 -40.66 -8.21
N ALA A 13 19.11 -40.16 -9.22
CA ALA A 13 19.29 -38.85 -9.76
C ALA A 13 18.51 -37.89 -8.87
N GLY A 14 19.24 -37.01 -8.19
CA GLY A 14 18.71 -36.00 -7.32
C GLY A 14 17.69 -35.09 -8.01
N SER A 15 16.47 -35.13 -7.55
CA SER A 15 15.48 -34.12 -7.82
C SER A 15 15.92 -32.83 -7.09
N THR A 16 16.66 -31.97 -7.79
CA THR A 16 16.81 -30.56 -7.39
C THR A 16 15.46 -29.90 -7.57
N SER A 17 14.64 -29.96 -6.52
CA SER A 17 13.48 -29.09 -6.38
C SER A 17 14.02 -27.65 -6.35
N SER A 18 14.06 -26.99 -7.53
CA SER A 18 14.19 -25.56 -7.58
C SER A 18 12.93 -24.98 -6.92
N ARG A 19 13.05 -24.60 -5.65
CA ARG A 19 12.04 -23.74 -5.00
C ARG A 19 12.01 -22.46 -5.81
N LEU A 20 10.99 -22.31 -6.64
CA LEU A 20 10.64 -21.02 -7.21
C LEU A 20 10.42 -20.12 -6.00
N THR A 21 11.29 -19.13 -5.83
CA THR A 21 11.07 -18.06 -4.88
C THR A 21 9.71 -17.46 -5.21
N PRO A 22 8.75 -17.39 -4.27
CA PRO A 22 7.48 -16.75 -4.56
C PRO A 22 7.78 -15.32 -5.03
N VAL A 23 7.24 -14.95 -6.19
CA VAL A 23 7.40 -13.60 -6.74
C VAL A 23 6.77 -12.65 -5.74
N SER A 24 7.58 -11.83 -5.08
CA SER A 24 7.09 -10.80 -4.16
C SER A 24 6.32 -9.75 -4.94
N ALA A 25 5.16 -9.33 -4.43
CA ALA A 25 4.40 -8.24 -5.03
C ALA A 25 5.21 -6.93 -4.97
N ARG A 26 5.22 -6.18 -6.07
CA ARG A 26 5.96 -4.94 -6.23
C ARG A 26 5.11 -3.76 -5.73
N LEU A 27 5.57 -3.09 -4.71
CA LEU A 27 4.87 -1.93 -4.15
C LEU A 27 5.56 -0.64 -4.58
N VAL A 28 4.81 0.32 -5.09
CA VAL A 28 5.22 1.73 -5.13
C VAL A 28 4.46 2.47 -4.04
N VAL A 29 5.19 3.21 -3.19
CA VAL A 29 4.61 3.96 -2.08
C VAL A 29 4.73 5.45 -2.34
N LEU A 30 3.63 6.20 -2.27
CA LEU A 30 3.62 7.66 -2.41
C LEU A 30 3.44 8.34 -1.05
N VAL A 31 4.26 9.37 -0.80
CA VAL A 31 4.31 10.09 0.49
C VAL A 31 4.38 11.61 0.31
N SER A 32 3.92 12.38 1.31
CA SER A 32 4.05 13.86 1.30
C SER A 32 4.71 14.43 2.57
N GLY A 33 5.16 13.58 3.52
CA GLY A 33 5.63 14.07 4.82
C GLY A 33 6.57 13.11 5.55
N SER A 34 6.30 12.85 6.82
CA SER A 34 7.16 12.07 7.72
C SER A 34 7.38 10.61 7.31
N GLY A 35 6.46 10.02 6.56
CA GLY A 35 6.58 8.65 6.06
C GLY A 35 6.55 7.56 7.14
N THR A 36 5.80 7.75 8.24
CA THR A 36 5.71 6.73 9.30
C THR A 36 5.00 5.46 8.83
N ASN A 37 3.97 5.60 7.98
CA ASN A 37 3.31 4.48 7.33
C ASN A 37 4.23 3.77 6.32
N LEU A 38 5.01 4.55 5.53
CA LEU A 38 6.05 4.00 4.67
C LEU A 38 7.06 3.19 5.48
N GLN A 39 7.56 3.71 6.62
CA GLN A 39 8.52 2.98 7.45
C GLN A 39 7.96 1.63 7.90
N ALA A 40 6.71 1.59 8.35
CA ALA A 40 6.07 0.34 8.78
C ALA A 40 6.00 -0.70 7.64
N VAL A 41 5.71 -0.25 6.41
CA VAL A 41 5.71 -1.13 5.23
C VAL A 41 7.13 -1.59 4.88
N LEU A 42 8.14 -0.69 4.91
CA LEU A 42 9.54 -1.04 4.68
C LEU A 42 10.03 -2.08 5.67
N ASP A 43 9.73 -1.89 6.97
CA ASP A 43 10.10 -2.83 8.04
C ASP A 43 9.46 -4.21 7.82
N ALA A 44 8.18 -4.25 7.45
CA ALA A 44 7.47 -5.50 7.16
C ALA A 44 8.06 -6.23 5.93
N CYS A 45 8.49 -5.49 4.90
CA CYS A 45 9.11 -6.05 3.69
C CYS A 45 10.50 -6.68 3.96
N THR A 46 11.08 -6.51 5.14
CA THR A 46 12.33 -7.22 5.51
C THR A 46 12.10 -8.72 5.75
N ASP A 47 10.87 -9.11 6.08
CA ASP A 47 10.49 -10.52 6.18
C ASP A 47 10.02 -11.05 4.81
N PRO A 48 10.71 -12.03 4.21
CA PRO A 48 10.28 -12.64 2.94
C PRO A 48 8.87 -13.24 2.98
N ALA A 49 8.38 -13.63 4.16
CA ALA A 49 7.03 -14.16 4.35
C ALA A 49 5.95 -13.07 4.20
N TYR A 50 6.32 -11.80 4.24
CA TYR A 50 5.39 -10.69 3.98
C TYR A 50 4.83 -10.72 2.55
N GLY A 51 5.61 -11.23 1.60
CA GLY A 51 5.18 -11.47 0.22
C GLY A 51 5.15 -10.23 -0.67
N ALA A 52 5.73 -9.11 -0.22
CA ALA A 52 5.83 -7.87 -0.99
C ALA A 52 7.20 -7.21 -0.80
N ALA A 53 7.58 -6.35 -1.76
CA ALA A 53 8.77 -5.51 -1.70
C ALA A 53 8.46 -4.09 -2.17
N VAL A 54 8.94 -3.08 -1.47
CA VAL A 54 8.87 -1.69 -1.93
C VAL A 54 9.94 -1.48 -3.00
N VAL A 55 9.52 -1.25 -4.24
CA VAL A 55 10.41 -1.09 -5.39
C VAL A 55 10.73 0.36 -5.72
N ALA A 56 9.88 1.30 -5.29
CA ALA A 56 10.16 2.74 -5.36
C ALA A 56 9.28 3.51 -4.37
N VAL A 57 9.75 4.71 -4.02
CA VAL A 57 8.99 5.69 -3.23
C VAL A 57 8.91 7.01 -3.98
N GLY A 58 7.69 7.49 -4.21
CA GLY A 58 7.42 8.78 -4.84
C GLY A 58 6.96 9.84 -3.85
N ALA A 59 7.26 11.11 -4.14
CA ALA A 59 6.82 12.24 -3.35
C ALA A 59 6.34 13.41 -4.21
N ASP A 60 5.47 14.27 -3.62
CA ASP A 60 5.02 15.52 -4.24
C ASP A 60 5.94 16.70 -3.92
N ARG A 61 7.02 16.49 -3.16
CA ARG A 61 7.99 17.49 -2.72
C ARG A 61 9.29 16.87 -2.23
N ASP A 62 10.38 17.65 -2.28
CA ASP A 62 11.67 17.25 -1.75
C ASP A 62 11.80 17.49 -0.26
N GLY A 63 12.94 17.01 0.30
CA GLY A 63 13.38 17.33 1.66
C GLY A 63 12.45 16.82 2.74
N ILE A 64 11.70 15.78 2.47
CA ILE A 64 10.82 15.15 3.46
C ILE A 64 11.46 13.89 4.05
N VAL A 65 11.17 13.65 5.33
CA VAL A 65 11.69 12.49 6.07
C VAL A 65 11.28 11.16 5.41
N GLY A 66 10.14 11.12 4.72
CA GLY A 66 9.71 9.95 3.97
C GLY A 66 10.71 9.51 2.89
N LEU A 67 11.32 10.46 2.14
CA LEU A 67 12.36 10.15 1.16
C LEU A 67 13.65 9.66 1.82
N GLU A 68 14.06 10.29 2.93
CA GLU A 68 15.24 9.84 3.70
C GLU A 68 15.08 8.41 4.23
N ARG A 69 13.85 7.99 4.58
CA ARG A 69 13.56 6.61 5.00
C ARG A 69 13.76 5.62 3.85
N ALA A 70 13.26 5.96 2.65
CA ALA A 70 13.43 5.15 1.46
C ALA A 70 14.92 5.00 1.09
N GLU A 71 15.67 6.10 1.09
CA GLU A 71 17.11 6.11 0.80
C GLU A 71 17.90 5.25 1.79
N ARG A 72 17.59 5.35 3.10
CA ARG A 72 18.22 4.50 4.13
C ARG A 72 17.89 3.02 3.97
N ALA A 73 16.73 2.70 3.40
CA ALA A 73 16.35 1.34 3.06
C ALA A 73 16.89 0.87 1.69
N GLY A 74 17.65 1.72 0.97
CA GLY A 74 18.17 1.40 -0.36
C GLY A 74 17.10 1.35 -1.45
N VAL A 75 15.93 1.98 -1.23
CA VAL A 75 14.82 2.01 -2.18
C VAL A 75 14.92 3.25 -3.07
N PRO A 76 14.83 3.10 -4.41
CA PRO A 76 14.81 4.22 -5.35
C PRO A 76 13.70 5.22 -5.01
N THR A 77 14.01 6.52 -5.22
CA THR A 77 13.05 7.61 -4.98
C THR A 77 12.83 8.45 -6.23
N PHE A 78 11.65 9.05 -6.34
CA PHE A 78 11.35 10.07 -7.35
C PHE A 78 10.46 11.17 -6.74
N VAL A 79 10.51 12.36 -7.37
CA VAL A 79 9.71 13.51 -6.91
C VAL A 79 8.99 14.14 -8.10
N GLU A 80 7.66 14.22 -8.03
CA GLU A 80 6.82 14.88 -9.01
C GLU A 80 6.03 16.03 -8.35
N ARG A 81 6.54 17.25 -8.47
CA ARG A 81 5.92 18.42 -7.86
C ARG A 81 4.87 19.01 -8.79
N VAL A 82 3.67 19.27 -8.27
CA VAL A 82 2.59 19.92 -9.05
C VAL A 82 3.05 21.23 -9.71
N LYS A 83 3.88 22.02 -9.01
CA LYS A 83 4.36 23.33 -9.50
C LYS A 83 5.33 23.25 -10.67
N ASP A 84 5.94 22.10 -10.94
CA ASP A 84 6.91 21.91 -12.02
C ASP A 84 6.22 21.55 -13.36
N HIS A 85 4.88 21.43 -13.33
CA HIS A 85 4.05 21.13 -14.49
C HIS A 85 3.11 22.29 -14.83
N PRO A 86 2.74 22.47 -16.10
CA PRO A 86 1.89 23.57 -16.53
C PRO A 86 0.49 23.53 -15.92
N ASP A 87 -0.04 22.35 -15.65
CA ASP A 87 -1.36 22.12 -15.07
C ASP A 87 -1.43 20.77 -14.32
N ARG A 88 -2.61 20.48 -13.75
CA ARG A 88 -2.86 19.24 -13.01
C ARG A 88 -2.88 18.01 -13.90
N ALA A 89 -3.30 18.11 -15.14
CA ALA A 89 -3.34 16.98 -16.09
C ALA A 89 -1.92 16.57 -16.48
N ALA A 90 -1.05 17.53 -16.78
CA ALA A 90 0.36 17.27 -17.07
C ALA A 90 1.08 16.64 -15.86
N TRP A 91 0.78 17.10 -14.64
CA TRP A 91 1.32 16.48 -13.42
C TRP A 91 0.80 15.05 -13.24
N ASP A 92 -0.49 14.81 -13.48
CA ASP A 92 -1.09 13.47 -13.36
C ASP A 92 -0.44 12.48 -14.33
N ALA A 93 -0.25 12.90 -15.58
CA ALA A 93 0.47 12.10 -16.57
C ALA A 93 1.91 11.80 -16.15
N ALA A 94 2.63 12.80 -15.60
CA ALA A 94 4.01 12.64 -15.16
C ALA A 94 4.14 11.68 -13.97
N VAL A 95 3.32 11.86 -12.91
CA VAL A 95 3.34 10.94 -11.76
C VAL A 95 2.92 9.53 -12.17
N THR A 96 1.98 9.41 -13.10
CA THR A 96 1.57 8.11 -13.67
C THR A 96 2.74 7.43 -14.36
N ALA A 97 3.47 8.14 -15.23
CA ALA A 97 4.63 7.60 -15.94
C ALA A 97 5.76 7.22 -14.96
N ALA A 98 6.03 8.06 -13.96
CA ALA A 98 7.04 7.79 -12.93
C ALA A 98 6.71 6.51 -12.12
N VAL A 99 5.46 6.32 -11.72
CA VAL A 99 5.01 5.10 -11.04
C VAL A 99 5.08 3.88 -11.98
N ALA A 100 4.64 4.03 -13.24
CA ALA A 100 4.63 2.94 -14.22
C ALA A 100 6.02 2.39 -14.54
N ALA A 101 7.05 3.24 -14.52
CA ALA A 101 8.44 2.85 -14.74
C ALA A 101 8.94 1.78 -13.74
N HIS A 102 8.27 1.64 -12.61
CA HIS A 102 8.60 0.66 -11.58
C HIS A 102 7.72 -0.60 -11.61
N GLU A 103 6.80 -0.70 -12.57
CA GLU A 103 5.92 -1.87 -12.77
C GLU A 103 5.29 -2.40 -11.47
N PRO A 104 4.53 -1.56 -10.73
CA PRO A 104 3.94 -1.98 -9.46
C PRO A 104 2.76 -2.95 -9.65
N ASP A 105 2.67 -3.94 -8.77
CA ASP A 105 1.46 -4.73 -8.58
C ASP A 105 0.41 -3.96 -7.75
N LEU A 106 0.88 -3.14 -6.80
CA LEU A 106 0.03 -2.33 -5.92
C LEU A 106 0.70 -0.97 -5.67
N VAL A 107 -0.09 0.09 -5.70
CA VAL A 107 0.32 1.45 -5.29
C VAL A 107 -0.29 1.76 -3.93
N VAL A 108 0.53 2.24 -3.00
CA VAL A 108 0.12 2.61 -1.63
C VAL A 108 0.27 4.11 -1.43
N LEU A 109 -0.82 4.82 -1.23
CA LEU A 109 -0.80 6.23 -0.82
C LEU A 109 -0.65 6.28 0.71
N ALA A 110 0.56 6.51 1.20
CA ALA A 110 0.90 6.48 2.62
C ALA A 110 1.04 7.91 3.17
N GLY A 111 -0.06 8.61 3.31
CA GLY A 111 -0.07 10.03 3.64
C GLY A 111 0.34 10.91 2.46
N PHE A 112 -0.08 10.56 1.26
CA PHE A 112 0.10 11.36 0.05
C PHE A 112 -1.02 12.40 -0.06
N MET A 113 -0.67 13.68 0.02
CA MET A 113 -1.60 14.81 0.15
C MET A 113 -2.03 15.39 -1.20
N LYS A 114 -2.02 14.60 -2.26
CA LYS A 114 -2.52 14.98 -3.58
C LYS A 114 -3.56 13.98 -4.06
N LEU A 115 -4.62 14.50 -4.64
CA LEU A 115 -5.56 13.66 -5.38
C LEU A 115 -4.89 13.27 -6.70
N VAL A 116 -4.87 11.99 -7.00
CA VAL A 116 -4.47 11.46 -8.30
C VAL A 116 -5.59 11.71 -9.31
N GLY A 117 -5.22 11.83 -10.58
CA GLY A 117 -6.18 12.19 -11.63
C GLY A 117 -6.59 11.00 -12.51
N PRO A 118 -7.30 11.30 -13.62
CA PRO A 118 -7.85 10.27 -14.49
C PRO A 118 -6.80 9.36 -15.14
N ASP A 119 -5.64 9.88 -15.53
CA ASP A 119 -4.58 9.09 -16.16
C ASP A 119 -4.03 8.07 -15.17
N PHE A 120 -3.82 8.51 -13.91
CA PHE A 120 -3.37 7.63 -12.83
C PHE A 120 -4.40 6.53 -12.54
N LEU A 121 -5.67 6.89 -12.42
CA LEU A 121 -6.74 5.93 -12.17
C LEU A 121 -6.97 4.97 -13.35
N ALA A 122 -6.78 5.42 -14.59
CA ALA A 122 -6.82 4.55 -15.76
C ALA A 122 -5.70 3.51 -15.75
N ALA A 123 -4.48 3.88 -15.27
CA ALA A 123 -3.32 2.99 -15.20
C ALA A 123 -3.35 2.06 -13.99
N PHE A 124 -3.78 2.57 -12.83
CA PHE A 124 -3.65 1.91 -11.52
C PHE A 124 -4.97 1.76 -10.76
N GLY A 125 -6.10 2.02 -11.39
CA GLY A 125 -7.43 1.81 -10.80
C GLY A 125 -7.60 0.36 -10.35
N GLY A 126 -8.25 0.16 -9.19
CA GLY A 126 -8.42 -1.15 -8.58
C GLY A 126 -7.18 -1.70 -7.85
N ARG A 127 -5.98 -1.14 -8.09
CA ARG A 127 -4.71 -1.51 -7.45
C ARG A 127 -3.96 -0.33 -6.81
N THR A 128 -4.69 0.72 -6.46
CA THR A 128 -4.20 1.82 -5.62
C THR A 128 -4.99 1.86 -4.34
N VAL A 129 -4.31 1.85 -3.20
CA VAL A 129 -4.93 1.93 -1.88
C VAL A 129 -4.47 3.17 -1.13
N ASN A 130 -5.35 3.71 -0.28
CA ASN A 130 -5.07 4.85 0.59
C ASN A 130 -5.55 4.58 2.00
N THR A 131 -4.89 5.18 2.99
CA THR A 131 -5.36 5.22 4.37
C THR A 131 -5.98 6.56 4.70
N HIS A 132 -7.07 6.54 5.47
CA HIS A 132 -7.77 7.73 5.96
C HIS A 132 -7.98 7.60 7.47
N PRO A 133 -7.66 8.64 8.28
CA PRO A 133 -7.73 8.58 9.74
C PRO A 133 -9.17 8.82 10.27
N ALA A 134 -10.15 8.13 9.71
CA ALA A 134 -11.52 8.05 10.18
C ALA A 134 -12.18 6.72 9.75
N LEU A 135 -13.33 6.39 10.33
CA LEU A 135 -14.17 5.27 9.88
C LEU A 135 -15.05 5.73 8.72
N SER A 136 -14.58 5.53 7.48
CA SER A 136 -15.37 5.87 6.28
C SER A 136 -16.73 5.17 6.32
N PRO A 137 -17.82 5.82 5.89
CA PRO A 137 -17.86 7.08 5.13
C PRO A 137 -17.89 8.36 5.99
N SER A 138 -17.65 8.25 7.31
CA SER A 138 -17.67 9.42 8.21
C SER A 138 -16.39 10.24 8.05
N PHE A 139 -16.51 11.56 8.23
CA PHE A 139 -15.42 12.54 8.32
C PHE A 139 -14.42 12.49 7.16
N PRO A 140 -14.86 12.61 5.89
CA PRO A 140 -13.95 12.63 4.74
C PRO A 140 -13.07 13.89 4.75
N GLY A 141 -11.90 13.82 4.09
CA GLY A 141 -11.00 14.95 3.94
C GLY A 141 -9.86 14.96 4.96
N MET A 142 -9.21 16.13 5.09
CA MET A 142 -7.90 16.24 5.77
C MET A 142 -7.95 16.23 7.31
N HIS A 143 -9.13 16.39 7.93
CA HIS A 143 -9.25 16.68 9.35
C HIS A 143 -10.10 15.66 10.12
N GLY A 144 -10.04 14.38 9.72
CA GLY A 144 -10.84 13.31 10.32
C GLY A 144 -10.83 13.29 11.86
N PRO A 145 -9.68 13.30 12.55
CA PRO A 145 -9.62 13.31 14.01
C PRO A 145 -10.28 14.54 14.65
N ARG A 146 -10.01 15.74 14.10
CA ARG A 146 -10.63 17.00 14.56
C ARG A 146 -12.14 16.97 14.41
N ASP A 147 -12.62 16.54 13.25
CA ASP A 147 -14.03 16.54 12.92
C ASP A 147 -14.79 15.48 13.75
N ALA A 148 -14.15 14.34 14.04
CA ALA A 148 -14.66 13.32 14.95
C ALA A 148 -14.83 13.84 16.38
N LEU A 149 -13.84 14.57 16.91
CA LEU A 149 -13.91 15.22 18.22
C LEU A 149 -15.00 16.30 18.25
N ALA A 150 -15.04 17.17 17.24
CA ALA A 150 -16.03 18.24 17.15
C ALA A 150 -17.46 17.72 17.07
N TYR A 151 -17.67 16.56 16.44
CA TYR A 151 -18.98 15.90 16.38
C TYR A 151 -19.36 15.21 17.71
N GLY A 152 -18.37 14.86 18.52
CA GLY A 152 -18.58 14.20 19.82
C GLY A 152 -18.81 12.70 19.74
N VAL A 153 -18.26 12.02 18.70
CA VAL A 153 -18.34 10.57 18.60
C VAL A 153 -17.54 9.89 19.72
N LYS A 154 -17.95 8.70 20.13
CA LYS A 154 -17.25 7.91 21.14
C LYS A 154 -16.33 6.86 20.52
N VAL A 155 -16.44 6.64 19.21
CA VAL A 155 -15.60 5.73 18.43
C VAL A 155 -15.32 6.37 17.08
N THR A 156 -14.04 6.40 16.71
CA THR A 156 -13.54 6.72 15.36
C THR A 156 -12.58 5.61 14.93
N GLY A 157 -11.62 5.87 14.06
CA GLY A 157 -10.64 4.87 13.66
C GLY A 157 -9.89 5.24 12.40
N CYS A 158 -9.54 4.24 11.64
CA CYS A 158 -8.89 4.38 10.34
C CYS A 158 -9.50 3.42 9.32
N THR A 159 -9.40 3.80 8.05
CA THR A 159 -9.90 3.04 6.92
C THR A 159 -8.82 2.89 5.86
N LEU A 160 -8.59 1.68 5.39
CA LEU A 160 -7.87 1.39 4.14
C LEU A 160 -8.91 1.15 3.05
N PHE A 161 -8.78 1.82 1.92
CA PHE A 161 -9.72 1.70 0.80
C PHE A 161 -9.00 1.69 -0.55
N VAL A 162 -9.62 1.07 -1.56
CA VAL A 162 -9.19 1.18 -2.97
C VAL A 162 -9.63 2.55 -3.49
N VAL A 163 -8.67 3.31 -4.02
CA VAL A 163 -8.89 4.70 -4.46
C VAL A 163 -9.78 4.76 -5.69
N ASP A 164 -10.74 5.68 -5.68
CA ASP A 164 -11.60 6.08 -6.79
C ASP A 164 -11.46 7.59 -7.09
N GLU A 165 -12.36 8.15 -7.89
CA GLU A 165 -12.34 9.56 -8.31
C GLU A 165 -12.70 10.54 -7.18
N GLY A 166 -13.32 10.06 -6.10
CA GLY A 166 -13.79 10.89 -4.99
C GLY A 166 -12.75 11.07 -3.88
N VAL A 167 -13.09 11.90 -2.91
CA VAL A 167 -12.30 12.07 -1.69
C VAL A 167 -12.79 11.07 -0.65
N ASP A 168 -11.94 10.09 -0.32
CA ASP A 168 -12.19 9.04 0.68
C ASP A 168 -13.48 8.23 0.45
N THR A 169 -13.94 8.15 -0.82
CA THR A 169 -15.18 7.47 -1.22
C THR A 169 -14.98 6.05 -1.72
N GLY A 170 -13.75 5.62 -1.88
CA GLY A 170 -13.37 4.35 -2.47
C GLY A 170 -13.91 3.11 -1.76
N VAL A 171 -13.64 1.94 -2.33
CA VAL A 171 -14.12 0.67 -1.78
C VAL A 171 -13.30 0.28 -0.56
N ILE A 172 -13.96 0.14 0.58
CA ILE A 172 -13.32 -0.19 1.85
C ILE A 172 -12.71 -1.60 1.80
N VAL A 173 -11.41 -1.68 2.13
CA VAL A 173 -10.66 -2.95 2.24
C VAL A 173 -10.60 -3.41 3.68
N ALA A 174 -10.28 -2.49 4.60
CA ALA A 174 -10.17 -2.78 6.03
C ALA A 174 -10.48 -1.52 6.85
N GLN A 175 -10.93 -1.74 8.08
CA GLN A 175 -11.18 -0.68 9.07
C GLN A 175 -10.75 -1.15 10.45
N THR A 176 -10.18 -0.21 11.24
CA THR A 176 -9.87 -0.45 12.64
C THR A 176 -10.50 0.65 13.49
N ALA A 177 -11.31 0.25 14.46
CA ALA A 177 -11.97 1.18 15.39
C ALA A 177 -11.00 1.63 16.49
N VAL A 178 -11.09 2.91 16.85
CA VAL A 178 -10.32 3.55 17.92
C VAL A 178 -11.29 4.28 18.85
N PRO A 179 -11.30 3.98 20.15
CA PRO A 179 -12.10 4.71 21.12
C PRO A 179 -11.66 6.18 21.23
N VAL A 180 -12.62 7.08 21.41
CA VAL A 180 -12.39 8.48 21.74
C VAL A 180 -12.57 8.66 23.26
N ALA A 181 -11.50 9.08 23.94
CA ALA A 181 -11.54 9.38 25.38
C ALA A 181 -12.15 10.77 25.62
N ASP A 182 -12.71 10.97 26.80
CA ASP A 182 -13.38 12.25 27.13
C ASP A 182 -12.40 13.43 27.24
N ASP A 183 -11.12 13.15 27.47
CA ASP A 183 -10.03 14.13 27.58
C ASP A 183 -9.12 14.17 26.33
N ASP A 184 -9.52 13.53 25.23
CA ASP A 184 -8.73 13.57 24.01
C ASP A 184 -8.61 14.97 23.42
N THR A 185 -7.39 15.30 23.04
CA THR A 185 -7.08 16.36 22.09
C THR A 185 -6.98 15.81 20.67
N GLU A 186 -6.97 16.69 19.65
CA GLU A 186 -6.74 16.26 18.26
C GLU A 186 -5.44 15.47 18.15
N ASP A 187 -4.37 15.94 18.79
CA ASP A 187 -3.06 15.29 18.73
C ASP A 187 -3.06 13.89 19.39
N SER A 188 -3.64 13.77 20.61
CA SER A 188 -3.67 12.49 21.33
C SER A 188 -4.49 11.43 20.58
N LEU A 189 -5.66 11.84 20.07
CA LEU A 189 -6.50 10.96 19.27
C LEU A 189 -5.80 10.55 17.96
N HIS A 190 -5.21 11.54 17.26
CA HIS A 190 -4.52 11.29 15.98
C HIS A 190 -3.33 10.35 16.16
N GLU A 191 -2.49 10.51 17.20
CA GLU A 191 -1.39 9.59 17.47
C GLU A 191 -1.90 8.16 17.72
N ARG A 192 -2.99 7.99 18.45
CA ARG A 192 -3.59 6.68 18.68
C ARG A 192 -4.16 6.06 17.39
N ILE A 193 -4.79 6.88 16.54
CA ILE A 193 -5.25 6.44 15.21
C ILE A 193 -4.07 6.02 14.34
N LYS A 194 -2.97 6.78 14.31
CA LYS A 194 -1.76 6.42 13.54
C LYS A 194 -1.16 5.06 13.93
N VAL A 195 -1.24 4.70 15.21
CA VAL A 195 -0.77 3.36 15.66
C VAL A 195 -1.64 2.27 15.04
N ALA A 196 -2.97 2.42 15.12
CA ALA A 196 -3.92 1.46 14.54
C ALA A 196 -3.83 1.41 13.02
N GLU A 197 -3.64 2.57 12.38
CA GLU A 197 -3.51 2.72 10.93
C GLU A 197 -2.28 1.98 10.38
N ARG A 198 -1.12 2.11 11.04
CA ARG A 198 0.11 1.40 10.63
C ARG A 198 -0.05 -0.12 10.70
N SER A 199 -0.64 -0.64 11.78
CA SER A 199 -0.90 -2.08 11.90
C SER A 199 -1.87 -2.54 10.81
N MET A 200 -3.01 -1.86 10.66
CA MET A 200 -4.00 -2.19 9.64
C MET A 200 -3.40 -2.15 8.22
N LEU A 201 -2.61 -1.12 7.91
CA LEU A 201 -1.97 -0.97 6.59
C LEU A 201 -1.03 -2.14 6.30
N VAL A 202 -0.11 -2.43 7.23
CA VAL A 202 0.87 -3.53 7.07
C VAL A 202 0.16 -4.87 6.91
N ASP A 203 -0.75 -5.21 7.81
CA ASP A 203 -1.46 -6.49 7.78
C ASP A 203 -2.24 -6.67 6.48
N THR A 204 -2.96 -5.60 6.06
CA THR A 204 -3.84 -5.68 4.90
C THR A 204 -3.07 -5.68 3.57
N VAL A 205 -2.04 -4.84 3.42
CA VAL A 205 -1.18 -4.82 2.21
C VAL A 205 -0.46 -6.16 2.06
N GLY A 206 0.09 -6.71 3.14
CA GLY A 206 0.71 -8.04 3.12
C GLY A 206 -0.29 -9.15 2.74
N ARG A 207 -1.53 -9.06 3.23
CA ARG A 207 -2.59 -9.98 2.84
C ARG A 207 -2.96 -9.86 1.36
N MET A 208 -3.14 -8.61 0.86
CA MET A 208 -3.39 -8.34 -0.56
C MET A 208 -2.29 -8.92 -1.45
N ALA A 209 -1.03 -8.78 -1.04
CA ALA A 209 0.13 -9.28 -1.76
C ALA A 209 0.18 -10.83 -1.82
N ARG A 210 -0.12 -11.49 -0.72
CA ARG A 210 -0.03 -12.96 -0.62
C ARG A 210 -1.23 -13.69 -1.20
N GLU A 211 -2.44 -13.20 -0.89
CA GLU A 211 -3.67 -13.92 -1.23
C GLU A 211 -4.28 -13.42 -2.55
N GLY A 212 -3.90 -12.23 -3.02
CA GLY A 212 -4.63 -11.52 -4.07
C GLY A 212 -6.00 -11.03 -3.56
N TYR A 213 -6.65 -10.21 -4.35
CA TYR A 213 -7.98 -9.69 -4.02
C TYR A 213 -8.77 -9.36 -5.30
N ALA A 214 -10.08 -9.25 -5.15
CA ALA A 214 -10.99 -8.76 -6.19
C ALA A 214 -11.92 -7.71 -5.60
N VAL A 215 -12.25 -6.69 -6.40
CA VAL A 215 -13.25 -5.66 -6.07
C VAL A 215 -14.55 -6.00 -6.78
N GLU A 216 -15.63 -6.28 -6.03
CA GLU A 216 -16.95 -6.62 -6.54
C GLU A 216 -17.97 -5.61 -6.01
N GLY A 217 -18.30 -4.60 -6.81
CA GLY A 217 -19.14 -3.48 -6.38
C GLY A 217 -18.49 -2.73 -5.21
N ARG A 218 -19.12 -2.72 -4.04
CA ARG A 218 -18.62 -2.07 -2.82
C ARG A 218 -17.92 -3.03 -1.85
N ARG A 219 -17.44 -4.18 -2.32
CA ARG A 219 -16.81 -5.21 -1.48
C ARG A 219 -15.47 -5.63 -2.03
N VAL A 220 -14.50 -5.85 -1.14
CA VAL A 220 -13.23 -6.51 -1.46
C VAL A 220 -13.27 -7.95 -0.95
N ARG A 221 -12.89 -8.89 -1.82
CA ARG A 221 -12.72 -10.31 -1.48
C ARG A 221 -11.29 -10.72 -1.64
N PHE A 222 -10.75 -11.43 -0.66
CA PHE A 222 -9.40 -11.98 -0.68
C PHE A 222 -9.42 -13.43 -1.19
N GLY A 223 -8.32 -13.88 -1.77
CA GLY A 223 -8.13 -15.28 -2.20
C GLY A 223 -8.90 -15.69 -3.46
N THR A 224 -9.44 -14.75 -4.23
CA THR A 224 -10.36 -15.05 -5.34
C THR A 224 -9.78 -14.88 -6.74
N GLY A 225 -8.49 -14.55 -6.89
CA GLY A 225 -7.99 -14.25 -8.22
C GLY A 225 -6.52 -14.57 -8.47
N PRO A 226 -6.15 -14.73 -9.76
CA PRO A 226 -4.78 -14.53 -10.14
C PRO A 226 -4.38 -13.11 -9.74
N ARG A 227 -3.12 -12.93 -9.29
CA ARG A 227 -2.56 -11.60 -9.04
C ARG A 227 -2.89 -10.73 -10.25
N ALA A 228 -3.47 -9.53 -10.01
CA ALA A 228 -3.72 -8.57 -11.09
C ALA A 228 -2.37 -8.27 -11.75
N HIS A 229 -2.26 -8.66 -13.01
CA HIS A 229 -1.11 -8.36 -13.87
C HIS A 229 -1.38 -7.10 -14.65
#